data_de8069a8d621ba62ba0398d4138161f1
#
_entry.id   de8069a8d621ba62ba0398d4138161f1
#
_cell.length_a   1.000
_cell.length_b   1.000
_cell.length_c   1.000
_cell.angle_alpha   90.00
_cell.angle_beta   90.00
_cell.angle_gamma   90.00
#
_symmetry.space_group_name_H-M   'P 1'
#
loop_
_entity.id
_entity.type
_entity.pdbx_description
1 polymer ?
#
loop_
_entity_poly.entity_id
_entity_poly.type
_entity_poly.pdbx_seq_one_letter_code
_entity_poly.pdbx_strand_id
1 'polypeptide(L)'
;MIQFASAQYLMLLLLIPVFFLIFAVVLKFRQRRIRKFGDETLVRQLMPSYAKGKAWLRLSLFAVGFFFFVIGMSRPQIGAKLKEHETKGAEIMIVLDVSNSMLAEDYSPNRLERAKLAISRLVDKLRDDRIGLIVFAGNSFVQLPITTDYVSAKMFLNSISTESVPVQGTAIGEAINTAIRGFSAQSEKSRAVIVITDGENHEDDPVAMAKIGRASCRERVSVRV
;
A
#
# COMPACT_ATOMS: atom_id res chain seq x y z
N MET A 1 -11.02 -15.35 -3.20
CA MET A 1 -11.87 -15.51 -2.00
C MET A 1 -13.08 -14.61 -2.16
N ILE A 2 -14.30 -15.16 -1.96
CA ILE A 2 -15.53 -14.37 -2.00
C ILE A 2 -15.61 -13.63 -0.66
N GLN A 3 -15.63 -12.31 -0.68
CA GLN A 3 -15.87 -11.48 0.51
C GLN A 3 -17.27 -10.87 0.39
N PHE A 4 -18.01 -10.87 1.49
CA PHE A 4 -19.32 -10.21 1.57
C PHE A 4 -19.11 -8.83 2.19
N ALA A 5 -19.51 -7.76 1.48
CA ALA A 5 -19.39 -6.40 1.99
C ALA A 5 -20.22 -6.19 3.27
N SER A 6 -21.31 -6.94 3.42
CA SER A 6 -22.24 -6.79 4.55
C SER A 6 -22.68 -8.17 5.03
N ALA A 7 -21.79 -8.88 5.74
CA ALA A 7 -22.06 -10.21 6.30
C ALA A 7 -23.23 -10.23 7.30
N GLN A 8 -23.62 -9.09 7.85
CA GLN A 8 -24.73 -8.95 8.80
C GLN A 8 -26.07 -9.39 8.20
N TYR A 9 -26.28 -9.18 6.88
CA TYR A 9 -27.51 -9.59 6.20
C TYR A 9 -27.65 -11.12 6.04
N LEU A 10 -26.55 -11.88 6.16
CA LEU A 10 -26.61 -13.33 6.15
C LEU A 10 -27.40 -13.89 7.34
N MET A 11 -27.51 -13.16 8.45
CA MET A 11 -28.35 -13.57 9.58
C MET A 11 -29.83 -13.63 9.21
N LEU A 12 -30.29 -12.86 8.20
CA LEU A 12 -31.66 -12.95 7.69
C LEU A 12 -31.98 -14.33 7.08
N LEU A 13 -30.98 -15.10 6.70
CA LEU A 13 -31.16 -16.45 6.21
C LEU A 13 -31.75 -17.39 7.27
N LEU A 14 -31.50 -17.08 8.54
CA LEU A 14 -32.06 -17.80 9.69
C LEU A 14 -33.59 -17.62 9.80
N LEU A 15 -34.17 -16.66 9.12
CA LEU A 15 -35.60 -16.44 9.03
C LEU A 15 -36.31 -17.52 8.18
N ILE A 16 -35.61 -18.15 7.22
CA ILE A 16 -36.17 -19.18 6.33
C ILE A 16 -36.73 -20.37 7.14
N PRO A 17 -35.94 -21.03 8.04
CA PRO A 17 -36.50 -22.11 8.83
C PRO A 17 -37.65 -21.69 9.75
N VAL A 18 -37.63 -20.45 10.25
CA VAL A 18 -38.71 -19.88 11.04
C VAL A 18 -40.00 -19.80 10.22
N PHE A 19 -39.95 -19.34 8.97
CA PHE A 19 -41.09 -19.33 8.04
C PHE A 19 -41.64 -20.72 7.79
N PHE A 20 -40.75 -21.71 7.57
CA PHE A 20 -41.19 -23.11 7.42
C PHE A 20 -41.89 -23.66 8.66
N LEU A 21 -41.40 -23.31 9.84
CA LEU A 21 -41.97 -23.74 11.12
C LEU A 21 -43.36 -23.11 11.33
N ILE A 22 -43.46 -21.77 11.11
CA ILE A 22 -44.75 -21.06 11.22
C ILE A 22 -45.75 -21.68 10.24
N PHE A 23 -45.36 -21.92 9.00
CA PHE A 23 -46.22 -22.49 7.98
C PHE A 23 -46.70 -23.90 8.35
N ALA A 24 -45.81 -24.76 8.86
CA ALA A 24 -46.19 -26.10 9.36
C ALA A 24 -47.19 -26.04 10.51
N VAL A 25 -47.01 -25.07 11.42
CA VAL A 25 -47.92 -24.83 12.53
C VAL A 25 -49.29 -24.36 12.00
N VAL A 26 -49.33 -23.42 11.08
CA VAL A 26 -50.56 -22.91 10.44
C VAL A 26 -51.30 -24.05 9.74
N LEU A 27 -50.59 -24.91 9.00
CA LEU A 27 -51.19 -26.07 8.34
C LEU A 27 -51.82 -27.06 9.36
N LYS A 28 -51.11 -27.34 10.49
CA LYS A 28 -51.65 -28.16 11.56
C LYS A 28 -52.92 -27.55 12.18
N PHE A 29 -52.91 -26.25 12.46
CA PHE A 29 -54.10 -25.54 12.99
C PHE A 29 -55.26 -25.56 12.01
N ARG A 30 -54.98 -25.37 10.70
CA ARG A 30 -56.00 -25.44 9.64
C ARG A 30 -56.59 -26.83 9.55
N GLN A 31 -55.79 -27.90 9.60
CA GLN A 31 -56.27 -29.27 9.60
C GLN A 31 -57.13 -29.56 10.83
N ARG A 32 -56.73 -29.08 12.01
CA ARG A 32 -57.54 -29.24 13.26
C ARG A 32 -58.88 -28.53 13.15
N ARG A 33 -58.95 -27.34 12.51
CA ARG A 33 -60.22 -26.61 12.29
C ARG A 33 -61.13 -27.36 11.33
N ILE A 34 -60.58 -27.90 10.22
CA ILE A 34 -61.36 -28.65 9.23
C ILE A 34 -62.01 -29.92 9.90
N ARG A 35 -61.25 -30.63 10.75
CA ARG A 35 -61.79 -31.78 11.49
C ARG A 35 -62.93 -31.45 12.50
N LYS A 36 -63.05 -30.19 12.91
CA LYS A 36 -64.12 -29.74 13.76
C LYS A 36 -65.43 -29.46 13.00
N PHE A 37 -65.34 -29.21 11.68
CA PHE A 37 -66.48 -28.88 10.83
C PHE A 37 -67.19 -30.12 10.25
N GLY A 38 -66.64 -31.30 10.29
CA GLY A 38 -67.24 -32.53 9.77
C GLY A 38 -66.23 -33.54 9.21
N ASP A 39 -66.75 -34.61 8.57
CA ASP A 39 -65.91 -35.64 7.97
C ASP A 39 -64.98 -35.09 6.90
N GLU A 40 -63.71 -35.41 7.05
CA GLU A 40 -62.62 -34.92 6.18
C GLU A 40 -62.82 -35.31 4.72
N THR A 41 -63.52 -36.42 4.46
CA THR A 41 -63.83 -36.92 3.13
C THR A 41 -64.86 -36.07 2.39
N LEU A 42 -65.92 -35.64 3.07
CA LEU A 42 -66.97 -34.80 2.50
C LEU A 42 -66.49 -33.33 2.25
N VAL A 43 -65.71 -32.80 3.19
CA VAL A 43 -65.14 -31.45 3.05
C VAL A 43 -64.11 -31.40 1.90
N ARG A 44 -63.37 -32.48 1.64
CA ARG A 44 -62.45 -32.58 0.50
C ARG A 44 -63.14 -32.62 -0.85
N GLN A 45 -64.33 -33.25 -0.95
CA GLN A 45 -65.11 -33.27 -2.20
C GLN A 45 -65.64 -31.90 -2.52
N LEU A 46 -65.96 -31.08 -1.54
CA LEU A 46 -66.44 -29.71 -1.73
C LEU A 46 -65.36 -28.71 -2.03
N MET A 47 -64.05 -29.08 -1.87
CA MET A 47 -62.90 -28.21 -2.15
C MET A 47 -61.93 -28.85 -3.16
N PRO A 48 -62.30 -29.04 -4.43
CA PRO A 48 -61.43 -29.72 -5.40
C PRO A 48 -60.12 -29.00 -5.70
N SER A 49 -60.03 -27.68 -5.42
CA SER A 49 -58.81 -26.88 -5.60
C SER A 49 -57.79 -26.99 -4.48
N TYR A 50 -58.06 -27.74 -3.40
CA TYR A 50 -57.16 -27.86 -2.27
C TYR A 50 -56.13 -28.97 -2.49
N ALA A 51 -55.11 -28.69 -3.31
CA ALA A 51 -53.97 -29.58 -3.43
C ALA A 51 -52.90 -29.15 -2.38
N LYS A 52 -52.63 -30.05 -1.42
CA LYS A 52 -51.58 -29.83 -0.39
C LYS A 52 -50.22 -29.48 -1.02
N GLY A 53 -49.92 -30.03 -2.20
CA GLY A 53 -48.70 -29.79 -2.95
C GLY A 53 -48.55 -28.33 -3.42
N LYS A 54 -49.63 -27.66 -3.82
CA LYS A 54 -49.59 -26.27 -4.29
C LYS A 54 -49.17 -25.28 -3.18
N ALA A 55 -49.55 -25.56 -1.93
CA ALA A 55 -49.16 -24.71 -0.81
C ALA A 55 -47.69 -24.84 -0.47
N TRP A 56 -47.14 -26.05 -0.51
CA TRP A 56 -45.72 -26.29 -0.35
C TRP A 56 -44.87 -25.73 -1.48
N LEU A 57 -45.34 -25.85 -2.73
CA LEU A 57 -44.68 -25.28 -3.89
C LEU A 57 -44.56 -23.76 -3.78
N ARG A 58 -45.65 -23.07 -3.37
CA ARG A 58 -45.61 -21.61 -3.17
C ARG A 58 -44.61 -21.20 -2.09
N LEU A 59 -44.59 -21.96 -0.96
CA LEU A 59 -43.66 -21.67 0.12
C LEU A 59 -42.21 -21.89 -0.31
N SER A 60 -41.92 -22.99 -1.03
CA SER A 60 -40.58 -23.28 -1.51
C SER A 60 -40.11 -22.22 -2.50
N LEU A 61 -40.99 -21.78 -3.43
CA LEU A 61 -40.68 -20.71 -4.39
C LEU A 61 -40.38 -19.39 -3.67
N PHE A 62 -41.17 -19.06 -2.66
CA PHE A 62 -40.95 -17.88 -1.83
C PHE A 62 -39.61 -17.98 -1.07
N ALA A 63 -39.29 -19.13 -0.48
CA ALA A 63 -38.05 -19.35 0.24
C ALA A 63 -36.81 -19.23 -0.68
N VAL A 64 -36.91 -19.75 -1.90
CA VAL A 64 -35.84 -19.62 -2.93
C VAL A 64 -35.66 -18.15 -3.35
N GLY A 65 -36.76 -17.42 -3.60
CA GLY A 65 -36.71 -16.01 -3.92
C GLY A 65 -36.09 -15.19 -2.79
N PHE A 66 -36.49 -15.48 -1.55
CA PHE A 66 -35.96 -14.82 -0.36
C PHE A 66 -34.45 -15.11 -0.16
N PHE A 67 -34.03 -16.35 -0.43
CA PHE A 67 -32.62 -16.75 -0.39
C PHE A 67 -31.77 -15.93 -1.36
N PHE A 68 -32.19 -15.83 -2.64
CA PHE A 68 -31.47 -15.03 -3.62
C PHE A 68 -31.50 -13.53 -3.32
N PHE A 69 -32.61 -13.05 -2.73
CA PHE A 69 -32.72 -11.66 -2.29
C PHE A 69 -31.70 -11.34 -1.18
N VAL A 70 -31.55 -12.20 -0.20
CA VAL A 70 -30.58 -12.02 0.89
C VAL A 70 -29.15 -12.05 0.36
N ILE A 71 -28.85 -12.96 -0.59
CA ILE A 71 -27.53 -13.00 -1.24
C ILE A 71 -27.28 -11.72 -2.01
N GLY A 72 -28.27 -11.21 -2.75
CA GLY A 72 -28.14 -9.94 -3.48
C GLY A 72 -27.87 -8.75 -2.56
N MET A 73 -28.56 -8.67 -1.41
CA MET A 73 -28.32 -7.65 -0.39
C MET A 73 -26.94 -7.77 0.27
N SER A 74 -26.42 -8.97 0.40
CA SER A 74 -25.10 -9.24 1.01
C SER A 74 -23.93 -8.74 0.15
N ARG A 75 -24.19 -8.27 -1.09
CA ARG A 75 -23.21 -7.74 -2.04
C ARG A 75 -21.94 -8.63 -2.11
N PRO A 76 -22.03 -9.82 -2.70
CA PRO A 76 -20.86 -10.66 -2.89
C PRO A 76 -19.84 -9.92 -3.78
N GLN A 77 -18.72 -9.51 -3.20
CA GLN A 77 -17.62 -8.90 -3.93
C GLN A 77 -16.69 -10.02 -4.42
N ILE A 78 -16.75 -10.31 -5.69
CA ILE A 78 -15.74 -11.08 -6.39
C ILE A 78 -14.66 -10.06 -6.82
N GLY A 79 -13.92 -9.54 -5.86
CA GLY A 79 -12.82 -8.63 -6.11
C GLY A 79 -11.51 -9.38 -5.91
N ALA A 80 -10.59 -9.27 -6.85
CA ALA A 80 -9.19 -9.39 -6.50
C ALA A 80 -8.97 -8.38 -5.36
N LYS A 81 -8.53 -8.82 -4.17
CA LYS A 81 -7.87 -7.90 -3.27
C LYS A 81 -6.81 -7.25 -4.14
N LEU A 82 -6.94 -5.96 -4.43
CA LEU A 82 -5.75 -5.15 -4.57
C LEU A 82 -4.99 -5.46 -3.27
N LYS A 83 -4.08 -6.44 -3.32
CA LYS A 83 -2.96 -6.42 -2.42
C LYS A 83 -2.42 -5.03 -2.67
N GLU A 84 -2.60 -4.10 -1.75
CA GLU A 84 -1.58 -3.10 -1.57
C GLU A 84 -0.31 -3.94 -1.52
N HIS A 85 0.35 -4.05 -2.66
CA HIS A 85 1.76 -4.30 -2.65
C HIS A 85 2.25 -3.10 -1.85
N GLU A 86 2.50 -3.31 -0.57
CA GLU A 86 3.48 -2.54 0.12
C GLU A 86 4.72 -2.73 -0.74
N THR A 87 4.87 -1.82 -1.70
CA THR A 87 6.07 -1.70 -2.48
C THR A 87 7.13 -1.41 -1.44
N LYS A 88 7.91 -2.45 -1.13
CA LYS A 88 9.03 -2.36 -0.19
C LYS A 88 10.16 -1.55 -0.84
N GLY A 89 9.82 -0.44 -1.50
CA GLY A 89 10.78 0.48 -2.04
C GLY A 89 11.62 1.07 -0.91
N ALA A 90 12.89 1.28 -1.14
CA ALA A 90 13.79 1.95 -0.22
C ALA A 90 13.68 3.47 -0.35
N GLU A 91 14.05 4.20 0.70
CA GLU A 91 14.34 5.62 0.65
C GLU A 91 15.85 5.78 0.46
N ILE A 92 16.26 6.33 -0.67
CA ILE A 92 17.65 6.49 -1.05
C ILE A 92 18.02 7.98 -1.02
N MET A 93 18.92 8.36 -0.14
CA MET A 93 19.45 9.71 -0.09
C MET A 93 20.82 9.71 -0.75
N ILE A 94 20.96 10.46 -1.86
CA ILE A 94 22.21 10.64 -2.57
C ILE A 94 22.84 11.92 -2.07
N VAL A 95 24.09 11.83 -1.64
CA VAL A 95 24.91 12.91 -1.11
C VAL A 95 26.07 13.11 -2.05
N LEU A 96 26.03 14.21 -2.82
CA LEU A 96 26.98 14.51 -3.88
C LEU A 96 27.94 15.62 -3.47
N ASP A 97 29.22 15.32 -3.54
CA ASP A 97 30.29 16.29 -3.37
C ASP A 97 30.35 17.26 -4.56
N VAL A 98 30.36 18.55 -4.27
CA VAL A 98 30.47 19.62 -5.24
C VAL A 98 31.66 20.56 -4.95
N SER A 99 32.63 20.09 -4.15
CA SER A 99 33.85 20.80 -3.87
C SER A 99 34.70 21.03 -5.16
N ASN A 100 35.61 21.97 -5.12
CA ASN A 100 36.43 22.30 -6.27
C ASN A 100 37.31 21.13 -6.75
N SER A 101 37.67 20.20 -5.89
CA SER A 101 38.42 18.97 -6.25
C SER A 101 37.66 18.08 -7.25
N MET A 102 36.31 18.15 -7.25
CA MET A 102 35.46 17.43 -8.18
C MET A 102 35.51 18.00 -9.63
N LEU A 103 36.15 19.11 -9.85
CA LEU A 103 36.42 19.66 -11.21
C LEU A 103 37.64 19.00 -11.86
N ALA A 104 38.40 18.17 -11.14
CA ALA A 104 39.57 17.50 -11.71
C ALA A 104 39.17 16.67 -12.94
N GLU A 105 39.99 16.81 -14.01
CA GLU A 105 39.77 16.18 -15.33
C GLU A 105 40.53 14.85 -15.49
N ASP A 106 40.88 14.20 -14.38
CA ASP A 106 41.47 12.85 -14.41
C ASP A 106 40.49 11.81 -14.98
N TYR A 107 39.21 12.14 -14.95
CA TYR A 107 38.14 11.41 -15.64
C TYR A 107 37.40 12.38 -16.58
N SER A 108 37.33 12.05 -17.87
CA SER A 108 36.66 12.91 -18.87
C SER A 108 35.11 12.85 -18.70
N PRO A 109 34.37 14.00 -18.68
CA PRO A 109 34.88 15.38 -18.78
C PRO A 109 35.50 15.93 -17.47
N ASN A 110 34.96 15.57 -16.30
CA ASN A 110 35.44 15.78 -14.94
C ASN A 110 34.76 14.84 -13.96
N ARG A 111 35.25 14.79 -12.72
CA ARG A 111 34.70 13.90 -11.66
C ARG A 111 33.22 14.18 -11.39
N LEU A 112 32.82 15.46 -11.29
CA LEU A 112 31.45 15.88 -11.00
C LEU A 112 30.46 15.40 -12.09
N GLU A 113 30.78 15.66 -13.36
CA GLU A 113 29.91 15.25 -14.46
C GLU A 113 29.82 13.71 -14.57
N ARG A 114 30.90 13.03 -14.26
CA ARG A 114 30.90 11.56 -14.21
C ARG A 114 30.03 11.02 -13.07
N ALA A 115 30.06 11.66 -11.90
CA ALA A 115 29.20 11.36 -10.78
C ALA A 115 27.72 11.58 -11.14
N LYS A 116 27.37 12.70 -11.78
CA LYS A 116 26.03 12.97 -12.27
C LYS A 116 25.53 11.92 -13.24
N LEU A 117 26.35 11.50 -14.19
CA LEU A 117 26.00 10.42 -15.12
C LEU A 117 25.75 9.09 -14.41
N ALA A 118 26.57 8.75 -13.40
CA ALA A 118 26.39 7.55 -12.61
C ALA A 118 25.08 7.58 -11.81
N ILE A 119 24.77 8.71 -11.18
CA ILE A 119 23.51 8.94 -10.46
C ILE A 119 22.32 8.85 -11.42
N SER A 120 22.40 9.48 -12.60
CA SER A 120 21.32 9.43 -13.60
C SER A 120 21.02 7.99 -14.02
N ARG A 121 22.07 7.16 -14.26
CA ARG A 121 21.91 5.74 -14.57
C ARG A 121 21.35 4.92 -13.40
N LEU A 122 21.68 5.29 -12.17
CA LEU A 122 21.10 4.69 -10.97
C LEU A 122 19.60 4.98 -10.90
N VAL A 123 19.22 6.27 -11.08
CA VAL A 123 17.82 6.71 -11.08
C VAL A 123 17.00 5.98 -12.14
N ASP A 124 17.57 5.70 -13.32
CA ASP A 124 16.90 4.93 -14.39
C ASP A 124 16.57 3.48 -14.00
N LYS A 125 17.28 2.92 -13.04
CA LYS A 125 17.06 1.55 -12.55
C LYS A 125 16.08 1.47 -11.39
N LEU A 126 15.78 2.59 -10.73
CA LEU A 126 14.83 2.66 -9.64
C LEU A 126 13.40 2.56 -10.21
N ARG A 127 12.50 1.82 -9.52
CA ARG A 127 11.10 1.68 -9.94
C ARG A 127 10.11 2.10 -8.86
N ASP A 128 10.33 1.64 -7.64
CA ASP A 128 9.41 1.81 -6.52
C ASP A 128 10.08 2.52 -5.33
N ASP A 129 11.34 2.93 -5.52
CA ASP A 129 12.16 3.57 -4.51
C ASP A 129 11.87 5.09 -4.48
N ARG A 130 12.16 5.71 -3.35
CA ARG A 130 12.15 7.16 -3.21
C ARG A 130 13.57 7.68 -3.22
N ILE A 131 13.78 8.79 -3.88
CA ILE A 131 15.09 9.39 -4.01
C ILE A 131 15.10 10.81 -3.45
N GLY A 132 16.16 11.17 -2.73
CA GLY A 132 16.47 12.54 -2.34
C GLY A 132 17.89 12.88 -2.75
N LEU A 133 18.17 14.17 -2.92
CA LEU A 133 19.46 14.66 -3.37
C LEU A 133 19.96 15.76 -2.44
N ILE A 134 21.17 15.57 -1.95
CA ILE A 134 21.91 16.52 -1.12
C ILE A 134 23.22 16.85 -1.84
N VAL A 135 23.57 18.11 -1.85
CA VAL A 135 24.89 18.57 -2.28
C VAL A 135 25.67 19.09 -1.08
N PHE A 136 26.96 18.85 -1.08
CA PHE A 136 27.81 19.33 -0.01
C PHE A 136 29.21 19.74 -0.52
N ALA A 137 29.80 20.67 0.21
CA ALA A 137 31.20 21.06 0.16
C ALA A 137 31.62 21.43 1.59
N GLY A 138 31.89 22.67 1.93
CA GLY A 138 32.08 23.11 3.32
C GLY A 138 30.80 23.07 4.15
N ASN A 139 29.63 23.20 3.51
CA ASN A 139 28.30 23.07 4.10
C ASN A 139 27.44 22.09 3.29
N SER A 140 26.34 21.58 3.86
CA SER A 140 25.43 20.67 3.17
C SER A 140 24.04 21.26 2.96
N PHE A 141 23.45 21.04 1.77
CA PHE A 141 22.14 21.56 1.38
C PHE A 141 21.28 20.47 0.73
N VAL A 142 20.02 20.42 1.12
CA VAL A 142 19.04 19.54 0.47
C VAL A 142 18.59 20.20 -0.84
N GLN A 143 19.00 19.63 -1.96
CA GLN A 143 18.57 20.08 -3.29
C GLN A 143 17.21 19.52 -3.68
N LEU A 144 16.97 18.26 -3.32
CA LEU A 144 15.69 17.60 -3.57
C LEU A 144 15.31 16.77 -2.33
N PRO A 145 14.19 17.08 -1.67
CA PRO A 145 13.65 16.23 -0.62
C PRO A 145 13.22 14.87 -1.20
N ILE A 146 13.03 13.87 -0.35
CA ILE A 146 12.65 12.51 -0.76
C ILE A 146 11.35 12.54 -1.58
N THR A 147 11.44 12.07 -2.83
CA THR A 147 10.35 12.03 -3.79
C THR A 147 10.38 10.75 -4.64
N THR A 148 9.27 10.45 -5.29
CA THR A 148 9.15 9.41 -6.33
C THR A 148 9.26 9.99 -7.75
N ASP A 149 9.39 11.31 -7.88
CA ASP A 149 9.50 11.98 -9.16
C ASP A 149 10.95 11.95 -9.69
N TYR A 150 11.25 10.92 -10.47
CA TYR A 150 12.58 10.74 -11.08
C TYR A 150 12.90 11.77 -12.16
N VAL A 151 11.87 12.38 -12.79
CA VAL A 151 12.08 13.41 -13.80
C VAL A 151 12.63 14.67 -13.15
N SER A 152 11.97 15.12 -12.09
CA SER A 152 12.45 16.25 -11.29
C SER A 152 13.83 15.96 -10.69
N ALA A 153 14.07 14.73 -10.20
CA ALA A 153 15.38 14.36 -9.66
C ALA A 153 16.52 14.53 -10.67
N LYS A 154 16.30 14.12 -11.93
CA LYS A 154 17.28 14.32 -13.01
C LYS A 154 17.43 15.78 -13.40
N MET A 155 16.37 16.56 -13.40
CA MET A 155 16.43 17.99 -13.66
C MET A 155 17.30 18.69 -12.62
N PHE A 156 17.05 18.46 -11.34
CA PHE A 156 17.86 19.02 -10.25
C PHE A 156 19.30 18.54 -10.31
N LEU A 157 19.55 17.24 -10.59
CA LEU A 157 20.88 16.70 -10.74
C LEU A 157 21.69 17.42 -11.83
N ASN A 158 21.07 17.71 -12.98
CA ASN A 158 21.71 18.39 -14.10
C ASN A 158 22.01 19.88 -13.81
N SER A 159 21.21 20.51 -12.94
CA SER A 159 21.43 21.92 -12.56
C SER A 159 22.53 22.13 -11.52
N ILE A 160 23.02 21.04 -10.90
CA ILE A 160 24.09 21.15 -9.90
C ILE A 160 25.41 21.60 -10.54
N SER A 161 26.05 22.52 -9.89
CA SER A 161 27.40 22.98 -10.20
C SER A 161 28.21 23.17 -8.92
N THR A 162 29.52 23.37 -9.02
CA THR A 162 30.37 23.70 -7.84
C THR A 162 29.97 25.02 -7.17
N GLU A 163 29.27 25.90 -7.89
CA GLU A 163 28.72 27.16 -7.36
C GLU A 163 27.44 26.96 -6.53
N SER A 164 26.88 25.73 -6.51
CA SER A 164 25.65 25.42 -5.75
C SER A 164 25.85 25.52 -4.24
N VAL A 165 27.11 25.50 -3.77
CA VAL A 165 27.47 25.66 -2.36
C VAL A 165 28.43 26.84 -2.21
N PRO A 166 28.06 27.86 -1.41
CA PRO A 166 28.85 29.08 -1.30
C PRO A 166 30.16 28.89 -0.52
N VAL A 167 30.21 27.93 0.37
CA VAL A 167 31.37 27.62 1.22
C VAL A 167 32.08 26.39 0.67
N GLN A 168 33.31 26.55 0.23
CA GLN A 168 34.13 25.43 -0.23
C GLN A 168 34.76 24.71 0.97
N GLY A 169 34.98 23.42 0.84
CA GLY A 169 35.44 22.50 1.88
C GLY A 169 34.90 21.11 1.63
N THR A 170 35.05 20.19 2.59
CA THR A 170 34.56 18.83 2.46
C THR A 170 34.06 18.34 3.82
N ALA A 171 32.85 18.77 4.22
CA ALA A 171 32.20 18.42 5.49
C ALA A 171 31.32 17.18 5.32
N ILE A 172 31.91 16.00 5.18
CA ILE A 172 31.19 14.73 4.93
C ILE A 172 30.28 14.38 6.14
N GLY A 173 30.72 14.63 7.36
CA GLY A 173 29.96 14.33 8.58
C GLY A 173 28.67 15.12 8.66
N GLU A 174 28.71 16.43 8.33
CA GLU A 174 27.54 17.27 8.26
C GLU A 174 26.57 16.81 7.17
N ALA A 175 27.10 16.44 6.00
CA ALA A 175 26.31 15.94 4.88
C ALA A 175 25.56 14.64 5.24
N ILE A 176 26.20 13.71 5.94
CA ILE A 176 25.56 12.50 6.45
C ILE A 176 24.46 12.85 7.47
N ASN A 177 24.71 13.77 8.39
CA ASN A 177 23.72 14.18 9.37
C ASN A 177 22.50 14.85 8.70
N THR A 178 22.72 15.67 7.69
CA THR A 178 21.66 16.28 6.87
C THR A 178 20.86 15.18 6.12
N ALA A 179 21.53 14.16 5.61
CA ALA A 179 20.85 13.01 4.97
C ALA A 179 19.97 12.24 5.94
N ILE A 180 20.45 11.99 7.14
CA ILE A 180 19.68 11.28 8.20
C ILE A 180 18.42 12.07 8.57
N ARG A 181 18.52 13.40 8.68
CA ARG A 181 17.38 14.27 8.99
C ARG A 181 16.40 14.39 7.80
N GLY A 182 16.88 14.21 6.57
CA GLY A 182 16.08 14.29 5.35
C GLY A 182 15.14 13.10 5.12
N PHE A 183 15.29 12.00 5.85
CA PHE A 183 14.41 10.84 5.73
C PHE A 183 13.03 11.10 6.35
N SER A 184 12.00 10.46 5.80
CA SER A 184 10.64 10.56 6.32
C SER A 184 10.53 9.92 7.71
N ALA A 185 10.14 10.69 8.72
CA ALA A 185 10.08 10.20 10.11
C ALA A 185 9.12 9.01 10.30
N GLN A 186 8.08 8.90 9.49
CA GLN A 186 7.00 7.90 9.59
C GLN A 186 7.15 6.73 8.61
N SER A 187 8.24 6.65 7.85
CA SER A 187 8.43 5.60 6.85
C SER A 187 9.02 4.35 7.50
N GLU A 188 8.34 3.20 7.32
CA GLU A 188 8.84 1.86 7.68
C GLU A 188 9.75 1.26 6.60
N LYS A 189 10.03 2.04 5.53
CA LYS A 189 10.85 1.60 4.40
C LYS A 189 12.32 1.53 4.79
N SER A 190 13.04 0.64 4.10
CA SER A 190 14.51 0.59 4.17
C SER A 190 15.11 1.92 3.75
N ARG A 191 16.15 2.37 4.45
CA ARG A 191 16.82 3.65 4.21
C ARG A 191 18.26 3.40 3.81
N ALA A 192 18.72 4.09 2.78
CA ALA A 192 20.09 4.02 2.31
C ALA A 192 20.63 5.43 2.05
N VAL A 193 21.87 5.67 2.46
CA VAL A 193 22.60 6.89 2.12
C VAL A 193 23.75 6.48 1.20
N ILE A 194 23.85 7.14 0.05
CA ILE A 194 24.94 6.94 -0.92
C ILE A 194 25.74 8.23 -0.96
N VAL A 195 26.94 8.20 -0.46
CA VAL A 195 27.88 9.34 -0.50
C VAL A 195 28.79 9.16 -1.69
N ILE A 196 28.90 10.21 -2.53
CA ILE A 196 29.79 10.26 -3.69
C ILE A 196 30.72 11.43 -3.48
N THR A 197 31.98 11.16 -3.23
CA THR A 197 33.07 12.12 -2.96
C THR A 197 34.37 11.58 -3.55
N ASP A 198 35.34 12.45 -3.74
CA ASP A 198 36.70 12.05 -4.13
C ASP A 198 37.58 11.63 -2.92
N GLY A 199 37.02 11.67 -1.71
CA GLY A 199 37.65 11.13 -0.50
C GLY A 199 38.55 12.10 0.27
N GLU A 200 38.71 13.35 -0.19
CA GLU A 200 39.46 14.36 0.55
C GLU A 200 38.57 14.92 1.67
N ASN A 201 38.79 14.43 2.91
CA ASN A 201 38.08 14.93 4.09
C ASN A 201 39.00 15.81 4.93
N HIS A 202 38.61 17.06 5.13
CA HIS A 202 39.45 18.03 5.86
C HIS A 202 38.85 18.54 7.17
N GLU A 203 37.57 18.27 7.46
CA GLU A 203 36.88 19.00 8.55
C GLU A 203 36.21 18.12 9.61
N ASP A 204 35.81 16.86 9.31
CA ASP A 204 34.97 16.05 10.18
C ASP A 204 35.40 14.58 10.29
N ASP A 205 34.89 13.85 11.31
CA ASP A 205 35.03 12.40 11.42
C ASP A 205 33.80 11.69 10.79
N PRO A 206 33.87 11.31 9.51
CA PRO A 206 32.76 10.67 8.81
C PRO A 206 32.42 9.29 9.35
N VAL A 207 33.37 8.61 9.99
CA VAL A 207 33.18 7.27 10.56
C VAL A 207 32.33 7.33 11.82
N ALA A 208 32.52 8.36 12.65
CA ALA A 208 31.69 8.56 13.85
C ALA A 208 30.23 8.85 13.45
N MET A 209 30.02 9.72 12.45
CA MET A 209 28.70 10.08 11.95
C MET A 209 28.01 8.90 11.23
N ALA A 210 28.74 8.10 10.48
CA ALA A 210 28.19 6.89 9.86
C ALA A 210 27.74 5.85 10.92
N LYS A 211 28.43 5.75 12.04
CA LYS A 211 28.02 4.90 13.18
C LYS A 211 26.74 5.39 13.83
N ILE A 212 26.57 6.70 14.01
CA ILE A 212 25.36 7.32 14.53
C ILE A 212 24.19 7.09 13.56
N GLY A 213 24.41 7.27 12.26
CA GLY A 213 23.44 6.99 11.22
C GLY A 213 22.98 5.52 11.21
N ARG A 214 23.90 4.59 11.42
CA ARG A 214 23.60 3.16 11.53
C ARG A 214 22.77 2.80 12.76
N ALA A 215 22.97 3.49 13.87
CA ALA A 215 22.20 3.27 15.08
C ALA A 215 20.78 3.85 14.98
N SER A 216 20.63 4.95 14.25
CA SER A 216 19.35 5.65 14.03
C SER A 216 18.52 5.08 12.87
N CYS A 217 19.20 4.54 11.85
CA CYS A 217 18.58 3.85 10.72
C CYS A 217 18.88 2.34 10.84
N ARG A 218 17.84 1.52 10.92
CA ARG A 218 17.97 0.04 11.04
C ARG A 218 18.65 -0.62 9.84
N GLU A 219 19.33 0.15 8.96
CA GLU A 219 19.91 -0.35 7.70
C GLU A 219 21.17 0.39 7.21
N ARG A 220 21.80 -0.18 6.23
CA ARG A 220 23.18 -0.02 5.79
C ARG A 220 23.53 1.37 5.24
N VAL A 221 24.50 2.02 5.83
CA VAL A 221 25.27 3.09 5.21
C VAL A 221 26.39 2.42 4.42
N SER A 222 26.39 2.51 3.09
CA SER A 222 27.50 2.12 2.24
C SER A 222 28.20 3.40 1.73
N VAL A 223 29.39 3.64 2.26
CA VAL A 223 30.33 4.64 1.71
C VAL A 223 31.12 3.93 0.63
N ARG A 224 31.04 4.39 -0.60
CA ARG A 224 31.87 3.94 -1.71
C ARG A 224 32.65 5.13 -2.21
N VAL A 225 33.96 5.08 -2.03
CA VAL A 225 34.94 5.95 -2.64
C VAL A 225 35.11 5.59 -4.12
#